data_a796347a2071f5db2eab0a10e7589b3e
#
_entry.id   a796347a2071f5db2eab0a10e7589b3e
#
_cell.length_a   1.000
_cell.length_b   1.000
_cell.length_c   1.000
_cell.angle_alpha   90.00
_cell.angle_beta   90.00
_cell.angle_gamma   90.00
#
_symmetry.space_group_name_H-M   'P 1'
#
loop_
_entity.id
_entity.type
_entity.pdbx_description
1 polymer ?
#
loop_
_entity_poly.entity_id
_entity_poly.type
_entity_poly.pdbx_seq_one_letter_code
_entity_poly.pdbx_strand_id
1 'polypeptide(L)' 'MKNGTCPRCNSRDVYHQAGHALQEEKITLKPGLFGGTSAPDRYVCTACGYVELYISSAGDLQSIRDSWERVTK' A
#
# COMPACT_ATOMS: atom_id res chain seq x y z
N MET A 1 -8.14 -5.12 -4.67
CA MET A 1 -9.26 -4.33 -5.26
C MET A 1 -8.90 -3.60 -6.55
N LYS A 2 -7.78 -3.92 -7.18
CA LYS A 2 -7.38 -3.24 -8.43
C LYS A 2 -8.36 -3.48 -9.57
N ASN A 3 -9.14 -4.56 -9.49
CA ASN A 3 -10.15 -4.89 -10.51
C ASN A 3 -11.45 -4.12 -10.33
N GLY A 4 -11.56 -3.26 -9.31
CA GLY A 4 -12.75 -2.46 -9.05
C GLY A 4 -13.85 -3.15 -8.26
N THR A 5 -13.58 -4.35 -7.74
CA THR A 5 -14.55 -5.10 -6.93
C THR A 5 -13.98 -5.32 -5.53
N CYS A 6 -14.77 -4.98 -4.51
CA CYS A 6 -14.38 -5.18 -3.12
C CYS A 6 -14.43 -6.67 -2.77
N PRO A 7 -13.33 -7.27 -2.28
CA PRO A 7 -13.33 -8.69 -1.91
C PRO A 7 -14.14 -8.98 -0.65
N ARG A 8 -14.48 -7.94 0.12
CA ARG A 8 -15.20 -8.11 1.37
C ARG A 8 -16.72 -8.07 1.20
N CYS A 9 -17.23 -7.14 0.37
CA CYS A 9 -18.67 -6.96 0.21
C CYS A 9 -19.17 -7.10 -1.23
N ASN A 10 -18.28 -7.35 -2.18
CA ASN A 10 -18.56 -7.51 -3.61
C ASN A 10 -19.12 -6.26 -4.28
N SER A 11 -19.08 -5.10 -3.62
CA SER A 11 -19.47 -3.83 -4.23
C SER A 11 -18.46 -3.40 -5.29
N ARG A 12 -18.92 -2.66 -6.28
CA ARG A 12 -18.07 -2.05 -7.29
C ARG A 12 -17.77 -0.57 -6.99
N ASP A 13 -18.12 -0.10 -5.80
CA ASP A 13 -17.89 1.29 -5.37
C ASP A 13 -16.46 1.45 -4.83
N VAL A 14 -15.47 1.06 -5.63
CA VAL A 14 -14.06 1.11 -5.27
C VAL A 14 -13.42 2.34 -5.90
N TYR A 15 -12.78 3.16 -5.06
CA TYR A 15 -12.10 4.38 -5.48
C TYR A 15 -10.62 4.27 -5.21
N HIS A 16 -9.82 4.94 -6.03
CA HIS A 16 -8.38 4.83 -6.03
C HIS A 16 -7.73 6.20 -5.95
N GLN A 17 -6.63 6.27 -5.20
CA GLN A 17 -5.77 7.44 -5.21
C GLN A 17 -4.32 6.97 -5.20
N ALA A 18 -3.54 7.42 -6.18
CA ALA A 18 -2.12 7.06 -6.27
C ALA A 18 -1.35 7.66 -5.09
N GLY A 19 -0.32 6.95 -4.64
CA GLY A 19 0.56 7.43 -3.58
C GLY A 19 1.34 8.66 -4.02
N HIS A 20 1.55 9.62 -3.11
CA HIS A 20 2.39 10.79 -3.36
C HIS A 20 3.12 11.21 -2.09
N ALA A 21 4.20 11.98 -2.28
CA ALA A 21 5.14 12.30 -1.20
C ALA A 21 4.52 13.09 -0.04
N LEU A 22 3.42 13.80 -0.29
CA LEU A 22 2.78 14.65 0.73
C LEU A 22 1.69 13.96 1.52
N GLN A 23 1.33 12.71 1.18
CA GLN A 23 0.31 12.00 1.96
C GLN A 23 0.84 11.61 3.33
N GLU A 24 -0.08 11.46 4.29
CA GLU A 24 0.30 11.12 5.66
C GLU A 24 0.61 9.64 5.84
N GLU A 25 -0.14 8.75 5.18
CA GLU A 25 0.07 7.31 5.27
C GLU A 25 1.33 6.91 4.50
N LYS A 26 2.38 6.55 5.21
CA LYS A 26 3.63 6.09 4.61
C LYS A 26 4.13 4.87 5.36
N ILE A 27 4.79 3.99 4.61
CA ILE A 27 5.39 2.79 5.17
C ILE A 27 6.89 3.05 5.29
N THR A 28 7.43 2.90 6.49
CA THR A 28 8.86 3.02 6.73
C THR A 28 9.56 1.79 6.17
N LEU A 29 10.48 2.00 5.22
CA LEU A 29 11.18 0.90 4.55
C LEU A 29 12.29 0.32 5.42
N LYS A 30 13.06 1.19 6.07
CA LYS A 30 14.15 0.80 6.96
C LYS A 30 14.14 1.71 8.18
N PRO A 31 14.39 1.17 9.38
CA PRO A 31 14.56 2.01 10.56
C PRO A 31 15.83 2.86 10.43
N GLY A 32 15.81 4.08 10.97
CA GLY A 32 16.95 4.95 11.02
C GLY A 32 16.83 6.19 10.15
N LEU A 33 17.83 7.07 10.27
CA LEU A 33 17.80 8.41 9.68
C LEU A 33 17.74 8.40 8.15
N PHE A 34 18.38 7.41 7.52
CA PHE A 34 18.46 7.32 6.06
C PHE A 34 17.58 6.20 5.49
N GLY A 35 16.61 5.71 6.29
CA GLY A 35 15.85 4.54 5.93
C GLY A 35 14.79 4.73 4.85
N GLY A 36 14.31 5.96 4.65
CA GLY A 36 13.31 6.26 3.66
C GLY A 36 11.92 5.71 3.98
N THR A 37 10.95 6.20 3.23
CA THR A 37 9.56 5.78 3.35
C THR A 37 8.96 5.56 1.97
N SER A 38 7.86 4.78 1.90
CA SER A 38 7.10 4.58 0.68
C SER A 38 5.68 5.09 0.88
N ALA A 39 5.15 5.82 -0.11
CA ALA A 39 3.78 6.31 -0.12
C ALA A 39 2.93 5.33 -0.93
N PRO A 40 2.13 4.46 -0.28
CA PRO A 40 1.37 3.45 -1.01
C PRO A 40 0.19 4.04 -1.79
N ASP A 41 -0.18 3.37 -2.88
CA ASP A 41 -1.43 3.62 -3.56
C ASP A 41 -2.58 3.12 -2.68
N ARG A 42 -3.70 3.82 -2.72
CA ARG A 42 -4.83 3.53 -1.84
C ARG A 42 -6.06 3.15 -2.65
N TYR A 43 -6.74 2.10 -2.22
CA TYR A 43 -8.02 1.65 -2.77
C TYR A 43 -9.02 1.56 -1.64
N VAL A 44 -10.17 2.19 -1.81
CA VAL A 44 -11.19 2.26 -0.76
C VAL A 44 -12.54 1.84 -1.33
N CYS A 45 -13.20 0.91 -0.65
CA CYS A 45 -14.60 0.59 -0.94
C CYS A 45 -15.49 1.53 -0.13
N THR A 46 -16.24 2.40 -0.81
CA THR A 46 -17.11 3.36 -0.12
C THR A 46 -18.40 2.74 0.38
N ALA A 47 -18.71 1.50 -0.05
CA ALA A 47 -19.89 0.80 0.44
C ALA A 47 -19.68 0.21 1.83
N CYS A 48 -18.47 -0.28 2.16
CA CYS A 48 -18.20 -0.93 3.46
C CYS A 48 -16.99 -0.37 4.20
N GLY A 49 -16.20 0.50 3.57
CA GLY A 49 -15.01 1.10 4.19
C GLY A 49 -13.75 0.26 4.15
N TYR A 50 -13.75 -0.87 3.43
CA TYR A 50 -12.54 -1.69 3.30
C TYR A 50 -11.47 -0.94 2.52
N VAL A 51 -10.21 -1.03 2.98
CA VAL A 51 -9.08 -0.31 2.40
C VAL A 51 -7.97 -1.29 2.08
N GLU A 52 -7.34 -1.13 0.91
CA GLU A 52 -6.12 -1.84 0.55
C GLU A 52 -5.04 -0.84 0.15
N LEU A 53 -3.82 -1.13 0.56
CA LEU A 53 -2.65 -0.32 0.24
C LEU A 53 -1.69 -1.16 -0.62
N TYR A 54 -1.17 -0.53 -1.70
CA TYR A 54 -0.22 -1.20 -2.59
C TYR A 54 1.01 -0.32 -2.78
N ILE A 55 2.18 -0.93 -2.68
CA ILE A 55 3.45 -0.25 -2.98
C ILE A 55 3.77 -0.54 -4.45
N SER A 56 3.77 0.49 -5.28
CA SER A 56 3.99 0.34 -6.72
C SER A 56 5.44 0.49 -7.15
N SER A 57 6.30 1.06 -6.30
CA SER A 57 7.71 1.26 -6.63
C SER A 57 8.50 -0.04 -6.52
N ALA A 58 9.12 -0.47 -7.63
CA ALA A 58 9.95 -1.67 -7.64
C ALA A 58 11.16 -1.54 -6.71
N GLY A 59 11.75 -0.33 -6.62
CA GLY A 59 12.87 -0.08 -5.71
C GLY A 59 12.47 -0.20 -4.25
N ASP A 60 11.27 0.29 -3.90
CA ASP A 60 10.77 0.17 -2.53
C ASP A 60 10.49 -1.29 -2.16
N LEU A 61 9.91 -2.04 -3.10
CA LEU A 61 9.68 -3.47 -2.88
C LEU A 61 10.99 -4.24 -2.68
N GLN A 62 12.03 -3.88 -3.42
CA GLN A 62 13.33 -4.50 -3.24
C GLN A 62 13.94 -4.16 -1.87
N SER A 63 13.78 -2.92 -1.41
CA SER A 63 14.25 -2.50 -0.08
C SER A 63 13.56 -3.31 1.02
N ILE A 64 12.28 -3.60 0.85
CA ILE A 64 11.53 -4.42 1.81
C ILE A 64 12.07 -5.85 1.81
N ARG A 65 12.30 -6.44 0.63
CA ARG A 65 12.87 -7.79 0.54
C ARG A 65 14.24 -7.89 1.23
N ASP A 66 15.03 -6.84 1.11
CA ASP A 66 16.40 -6.82 1.66
C ASP A 66 16.43 -6.61 3.18
N SER A 67 15.39 -5.99 3.75
CA SER A 67 15.43 -5.52 5.13
C SER A 67 14.39 -6.15 6.05
N TRP A 68 13.24 -6.56 5.50
CA TRP A 68 12.14 -7.08 6.31
C TRP A 68 12.20 -8.60 6.41
N GLU A 69 11.64 -9.14 7.47
CA GLU A 69 11.54 -10.58 7.65
C GLU A 69 10.41 -11.15 6.78
N ARG A 70 10.75 -12.21 6.04
CA ARG A 70 9.77 -12.90 5.22
C ARG A 70 8.87 -13.77 6.12
N VAL A 71 7.56 -13.64 5.95
CA VAL A 71 6.59 -14.36 6.77
C VAL A 71 6.66 -15.87 6.55
N THR A 72 6.77 -16.29 5.28
CA THR A 72 6.91 -17.70 4.93
C THR A 72 8.37 -18.04 4.74
N LYS A 73 8.90 -18.95 5.53
CA LYS A 73 10.31 -19.34 5.49
C LYS A 73 10.51 -20.70 4.85
#